data_e3214fa88acd251adafbf6999988cbad
#
_entry.id   e3214fa88acd251adafbf6999988cbad
#
_cell.length_a   1.000
_cell.length_b   1.000
_cell.length_c   1.000
_cell.angle_alpha   90.00
_cell.angle_beta   90.00
_cell.angle_gamma   90.00
#
_symmetry.space_group_name_H-M   'P 1'
#
loop_
_entity.id
_entity.type
_entity.pdbx_description
1 polymer ?
#
loop_
_entity_poly.entity_id
_entity_poly.type
_entity_poly.pdbx_seq_one_letter_code
_entity_poly.pdbx_strand_id
1 'polypeptide(L)'
;DRWMTNMEESIEGMVGPVARQLERAFTARNKSLWQQGQTKGKMSSGNLYRLTAGDDKIFKKKIEHRTSDIAVSLVVDCSGSMSGRKIYTAMCAAWVVSEVLTKLGVDNEVIGFTTMHYESDHAQSLYRELSKEYDHGRSWDRCEPIRMPVFKAFSERFGIEQKKRMASYMHINGSLKNNVDGESVQYAYDRLAKQASKGKPKGKTMIVFSDGMPAAAMSSSKLNNHLKEVVK
;
A
#
# COMPACT_ATOMS: atom_id res chain seq x y z
N ASP A 1 25.32 2.21 6.13
CA ASP A 1 24.96 3.48 6.79
C ASP A 1 25.03 4.68 5.86
N ARG A 2 26.08 4.82 5.01
CA ARG A 2 26.23 5.94 4.06
C ARG A 2 25.00 6.16 3.16
N TRP A 3 24.40 5.11 2.63
CA TRP A 3 23.24 5.18 1.76
C TRP A 3 21.99 5.71 2.47
N MET A 4 21.80 5.30 3.72
CA MET A 4 20.72 5.79 4.56
C MET A 4 20.88 7.29 4.85
N THR A 5 22.09 7.73 5.20
CA THR A 5 22.39 9.15 5.45
C THR A 5 22.10 10.00 4.22
N ASN A 6 22.54 9.57 3.04
CA ASN A 6 22.27 10.28 1.78
C ASN A 6 20.77 10.41 1.49
N MET A 7 19.99 9.36 1.79
CA MET A 7 18.51 9.43 1.65
C MET A 7 17.91 10.39 2.68
N GLU A 8 18.34 10.34 3.93
CA GLU A 8 17.85 11.25 4.99
C GLU A 8 18.09 12.71 4.61
N GLU A 9 19.30 13.05 4.17
CA GLU A 9 19.64 14.40 3.69
C GLU A 9 18.73 14.84 2.52
N SER A 10 18.46 13.92 1.58
CA SER A 10 17.63 14.23 0.41
C SER A 10 16.16 14.51 0.75
N ILE A 11 15.64 13.97 1.86
CA ILE A 11 14.23 14.08 2.24
C ILE A 11 13.97 15.00 3.43
N GLU A 12 15.04 15.50 4.09
CA GLU A 12 14.94 16.28 5.34
C GLU A 12 13.95 17.45 5.23
N GLY A 13 13.98 18.19 4.13
CA GLY A 13 13.05 19.29 3.88
C GLY A 13 11.63 18.88 3.49
N MET A 14 11.38 17.61 3.16
CA MET A 14 10.10 17.15 2.59
C MET A 14 9.13 16.60 3.65
N VAL A 15 9.63 16.02 4.74
CA VAL A 15 8.83 15.37 5.77
C VAL A 15 7.83 16.36 6.40
N GLY A 16 8.27 17.56 6.74
CA GLY A 16 7.44 18.59 7.37
C GLY A 16 6.25 19.07 6.51
N PRO A 17 6.48 19.49 5.26
CA PRO A 17 5.40 19.88 4.35
C PRO A 17 4.40 18.75 4.09
N VAL A 18 4.87 17.52 3.82
CA VAL A 18 4.01 16.36 3.58
C VAL A 18 3.20 16.01 4.82
N ALA A 19 3.81 16.06 6.01
CA ALA A 19 3.11 15.85 7.28
C ALA A 19 1.94 16.83 7.44
N ARG A 20 2.18 18.13 7.24
CA ARG A 20 1.14 19.16 7.35
C ARG A 20 -0.01 18.95 6.34
N GLN A 21 0.30 18.54 5.11
CA GLN A 21 -0.73 18.28 4.10
C GLN A 21 -1.58 17.05 4.46
N LEU A 22 -0.94 15.96 4.86
CA LEU A 22 -1.63 14.74 5.29
C LEU A 22 -2.46 14.99 6.56
N GLU A 23 -1.93 15.68 7.56
CA GLU A 23 -2.67 16.08 8.75
C GLU A 23 -3.93 16.87 8.42
N ARG A 24 -3.81 17.86 7.52
CA ARG A 24 -4.97 18.64 7.06
C ARG A 24 -6.01 17.76 6.36
N ALA A 25 -5.57 16.87 5.48
CA ALA A 25 -6.47 15.95 4.75
C ALA A 25 -7.18 15.00 5.71
N PHE A 26 -6.45 14.43 6.68
CA PHE A 26 -7.03 13.55 7.70
C PHE A 26 -7.93 14.30 8.68
N THR A 27 -7.55 15.50 9.10
CA THR A 27 -8.38 16.34 9.99
C THR A 27 -9.67 16.75 9.29
N ALA A 28 -9.61 17.10 8.00
CA ALA A 28 -10.80 17.40 7.21
C ALA A 28 -11.75 16.19 7.12
N ARG A 29 -11.21 14.97 7.03
CA ARG A 29 -11.97 13.72 7.00
C ARG A 29 -12.48 13.30 8.39
N ASN A 30 -11.79 13.69 9.45
CA ASN A 30 -12.15 13.42 10.85
C ASN A 30 -13.23 14.36 11.40
N LYS A 31 -13.89 15.16 10.54
CA LYS A 31 -15.02 15.97 10.99
C LYS A 31 -16.06 15.06 11.63
N SER A 32 -16.19 15.21 12.94
CA SER A 32 -17.23 14.53 13.68
C SER A 32 -18.60 14.96 13.15
N LEU A 33 -19.34 14.02 12.61
CA LEU A 33 -20.72 14.24 12.17
C LEU A 33 -21.67 13.94 13.31
N TRP A 34 -22.61 14.86 13.54
CA TRP A 34 -23.70 14.62 14.45
C TRP A 34 -24.80 13.84 13.72
N GLN A 35 -24.96 12.57 14.08
CA GLN A 35 -26.10 11.77 13.61
C GLN A 35 -27.32 12.09 14.47
N GLN A 36 -28.34 12.66 13.84
CA GLN A 36 -29.61 12.95 14.49
C GLN A 36 -30.54 11.73 14.50
N GLY A 37 -31.65 11.82 15.25
CA GLY A 37 -32.64 10.75 15.28
C GLY A 37 -32.18 9.53 16.10
N GLN A 38 -31.44 9.74 17.15
CA GLN A 38 -31.01 8.70 18.08
C GLN A 38 -31.92 8.67 19.31
N THR A 39 -32.04 7.48 19.94
CA THR A 39 -32.78 7.29 21.19
C THR A 39 -31.92 7.58 22.45
N LYS A 40 -30.60 7.74 22.28
CA LYS A 40 -29.63 8.02 23.33
C LYS A 40 -28.55 8.98 22.85
N GLY A 41 -28.05 9.87 23.72
CA GLY A 41 -26.96 10.79 23.39
C GLY A 41 -27.22 12.20 23.87
N LYS A 42 -26.72 13.23 23.16
CA LYS A 42 -26.97 14.63 23.43
C LYS A 42 -28.32 15.03 22.86
N MET A 43 -29.18 15.65 23.64
CA MET A 43 -30.49 16.12 23.19
C MET A 43 -30.33 17.15 22.07
N SER A 44 -31.15 17.02 21.03
CA SER A 44 -31.22 17.93 19.89
C SER A 44 -32.43 18.84 20.04
N SER A 45 -32.21 20.10 20.38
CA SER A 45 -33.29 21.08 20.57
C SER A 45 -34.22 21.20 19.36
N GLY A 46 -33.66 21.07 18.15
CA GLY A 46 -34.45 21.09 16.91
C GLY A 46 -35.37 19.88 16.70
N ASN A 47 -35.24 18.81 17.49
CA ASN A 47 -36.03 17.59 17.37
C ASN A 47 -37.00 17.39 18.54
N LEU A 48 -37.13 18.34 19.45
CA LEU A 48 -37.98 18.24 20.63
C LEU A 48 -39.49 18.14 20.29
N TYR A 49 -39.90 18.70 19.16
CA TYR A 49 -41.26 18.58 18.65
C TYR A 49 -41.73 17.14 18.45
N ARG A 50 -40.77 16.20 18.26
CA ARG A 50 -41.07 14.77 18.09
C ARG A 50 -41.64 14.12 19.36
N LEU A 51 -41.33 14.65 20.52
CA LEU A 51 -41.93 14.16 21.79
C LEU A 51 -43.43 14.29 21.83
N THR A 52 -43.99 15.36 21.25
CA THR A 52 -45.44 15.52 21.18
C THR A 52 -46.11 14.52 20.24
N ALA A 53 -45.35 13.93 19.33
CA ALA A 53 -45.78 12.86 18.44
C ALA A 53 -45.44 11.43 18.95
N GLY A 54 -44.94 11.32 20.19
CA GLY A 54 -44.56 10.01 20.77
C GLY A 54 -43.28 9.40 20.23
N ASP A 55 -42.45 10.17 19.50
CA ASP A 55 -41.19 9.68 18.93
C ASP A 55 -40.03 10.07 19.88
N ASP A 56 -39.31 9.08 20.43
CA ASP A 56 -38.19 9.23 21.34
C ASP A 56 -36.85 9.51 20.67
N LYS A 57 -36.80 9.59 19.32
CA LYS A 57 -35.60 9.87 18.51
C LYS A 57 -35.18 11.34 18.53
N ILE A 58 -35.12 11.92 19.71
CA ILE A 58 -34.79 13.33 19.94
C ILE A 58 -33.31 13.59 20.20
N PHE A 59 -32.51 12.55 20.28
CA PHE A 59 -31.08 12.66 20.60
C PHE A 59 -30.24 12.70 19.35
N LYS A 60 -29.04 13.25 19.50
CA LYS A 60 -27.95 13.20 18.51
C LYS A 60 -26.70 12.58 19.12
N LYS A 61 -26.02 11.75 18.33
CA LYS A 61 -24.76 11.10 18.71
C LYS A 61 -23.64 11.63 17.83
N LYS A 62 -22.52 11.97 18.46
CA LYS A 62 -21.30 12.37 17.74
C LYS A 62 -20.63 11.12 17.21
N ILE A 63 -20.52 10.99 15.89
CA ILE A 63 -19.72 9.96 15.24
C ILE A 63 -18.34 10.56 15.04
N GLU A 64 -17.35 10.05 15.74
CA GLU A 64 -15.95 10.40 15.54
C GLU A 64 -15.33 9.39 14.58
N HIS A 65 -15.00 9.82 13.38
CA HIS A 65 -14.13 9.06 12.49
C HIS A 65 -12.69 9.32 12.92
N ARG A 66 -12.04 8.32 13.50
CA ARG A 66 -10.64 8.43 13.89
C ARG A 66 -9.75 8.15 12.68
N THR A 67 -8.68 8.90 12.54
CA THR A 67 -7.63 8.71 11.52
C THR A 67 -7.06 7.29 11.54
N SER A 68 -7.09 6.63 12.70
CA SER A 68 -6.65 5.24 12.90
C SER A 68 -7.53 4.17 12.24
N ASP A 69 -8.63 4.58 11.59
CA ASP A 69 -9.55 3.62 10.94
C ASP A 69 -9.17 3.33 9.47
N ILE A 70 -7.96 3.71 9.05
CA ILE A 70 -7.45 3.50 7.69
C ILE A 70 -6.16 2.69 7.75
N ALA A 71 -6.03 1.71 6.87
CA ALA A 71 -4.77 1.02 6.60
C ALA A 71 -4.24 1.43 5.22
N VAL A 72 -2.94 1.70 5.13
CA VAL A 72 -2.28 2.15 3.89
C VAL A 72 -1.20 1.17 3.48
N SER A 73 -1.22 0.70 2.24
CA SER A 73 -0.13 -0.07 1.64
C SER A 73 0.59 0.78 0.59
N LEU A 74 1.89 0.97 0.78
CA LEU A 74 2.78 1.64 -0.16
C LEU A 74 3.52 0.57 -0.95
N VAL A 75 3.23 0.49 -2.24
CA VAL A 75 3.74 -0.56 -3.13
C VAL A 75 4.72 0.06 -4.10
N VAL A 76 5.97 -0.38 -4.07
CA VAL A 76 7.07 0.19 -4.86
C VAL A 76 7.50 -0.79 -5.94
N ASP A 77 7.45 -0.36 -7.18
CA ASP A 77 7.99 -1.08 -8.32
C ASP A 77 9.52 -1.18 -8.19
N CYS A 78 10.01 -2.40 -8.08
CA CYS A 78 11.42 -2.73 -8.02
C CYS A 78 11.88 -3.45 -9.30
N SER A 79 11.32 -3.05 -10.44
CA SER A 79 11.71 -3.56 -11.75
C SER A 79 13.00 -2.90 -12.27
N GLY A 80 13.61 -3.51 -13.29
CA GLY A 80 14.82 -3.01 -13.91
C GLY A 80 14.66 -1.65 -14.59
N SER A 81 13.46 -1.31 -15.07
CA SER A 81 13.12 -0.01 -15.66
C SER A 81 13.15 1.13 -14.65
N MET A 82 12.95 0.79 -13.37
CA MET A 82 13.04 1.72 -12.25
C MET A 82 14.48 2.05 -11.83
N SER A 83 15.48 1.41 -12.41
CA SER A 83 16.88 1.58 -12.05
C SER A 83 17.33 3.04 -11.99
N GLY A 84 18.28 3.33 -11.10
CA GLY A 84 18.88 4.66 -10.93
C GLY A 84 17.99 5.64 -10.18
N ARG A 85 17.74 6.81 -10.78
CA ARG A 85 17.02 7.91 -10.12
C ARG A 85 15.55 7.59 -9.81
N LYS A 86 14.91 6.77 -10.62
CA LYS A 86 13.49 6.45 -10.45
C LYS A 86 13.22 5.69 -9.16
N ILE A 87 13.92 4.57 -8.95
CA ILE A 87 13.77 3.78 -7.71
C ILE A 87 14.18 4.59 -6.49
N TYR A 88 15.22 5.41 -6.60
CA TYR A 88 15.64 6.30 -5.53
C TYR A 88 14.52 7.27 -5.13
N THR A 89 13.91 7.94 -6.11
CA THR A 89 12.80 8.86 -5.88
C THR A 89 11.58 8.15 -5.28
N ALA A 90 11.23 6.98 -5.81
CA ALA A 90 10.10 6.18 -5.31
C ALA A 90 10.33 5.73 -3.85
N MET A 91 11.55 5.28 -3.53
CA MET A 91 11.91 4.89 -2.15
C MET A 91 11.90 6.09 -1.20
N CYS A 92 12.41 7.25 -1.61
CA CYS A 92 12.33 8.48 -0.82
C CYS A 92 10.87 8.88 -0.56
N ALA A 93 10.01 8.84 -1.58
CA ALA A 93 8.60 9.15 -1.43
C ALA A 93 7.89 8.17 -0.48
N ALA A 94 8.10 6.87 -0.65
CA ALA A 94 7.55 5.84 0.22
C ALA A 94 8.02 6.00 1.67
N TRP A 95 9.30 6.34 1.86
CA TRP A 95 9.86 6.63 3.18
C TRP A 95 9.15 7.80 3.86
N VAL A 96 9.11 8.97 3.18
CA VAL A 96 8.46 10.18 3.72
C VAL A 96 7.01 9.90 4.11
N VAL A 97 6.24 9.27 3.21
CA VAL A 97 4.84 8.97 3.46
C VAL A 97 4.68 7.98 4.62
N SER A 98 5.47 6.90 4.65
CA SER A 98 5.40 5.90 5.73
C SER A 98 5.78 6.48 7.10
N GLU A 99 6.81 7.33 7.16
CA GLU A 99 7.22 8.01 8.39
C GLU A 99 6.10 8.92 8.92
N VAL A 100 5.50 9.71 8.04
CA VAL A 100 4.39 10.59 8.40
C VAL A 100 3.16 9.81 8.84
N LEU A 101 2.76 8.77 8.10
CA LEU A 101 1.64 7.90 8.47
C LEU A 101 1.85 7.25 9.84
N THR A 102 3.08 6.81 10.13
CA THR A 102 3.45 6.23 11.41
C THR A 102 3.33 7.26 12.56
N LYS A 103 3.78 8.51 12.33
CA LYS A 103 3.62 9.61 13.31
C LYS A 103 2.16 9.96 13.56
N LEU A 104 1.30 9.85 12.55
CA LEU A 104 -0.14 10.06 12.65
C LEU A 104 -0.92 8.87 13.24
N GLY A 105 -0.23 7.77 13.57
CA GLY A 105 -0.86 6.57 14.10
C GLY A 105 -1.71 5.80 13.08
N VAL A 106 -1.42 5.95 11.78
CA VAL A 106 -2.08 5.23 10.69
C VAL A 106 -1.32 3.94 10.40
N ASP A 107 -2.03 2.82 10.41
CA ASP A 107 -1.47 1.53 10.03
C ASP A 107 -0.97 1.55 8.59
N ASN A 108 0.33 1.31 8.40
CA ASN A 108 0.91 1.34 7.06
C ASN A 108 1.99 0.27 6.88
N GLU A 109 2.14 -0.19 5.63
CA GLU A 109 3.25 -1.04 5.20
C GLU A 109 3.96 -0.42 3.99
N VAL A 110 5.21 -0.81 3.79
CA VAL A 110 5.99 -0.53 2.58
C VAL A 110 6.47 -1.86 2.02
N ILE A 111 6.04 -2.19 0.82
CA ILE A 111 6.36 -3.44 0.14
C ILE A 111 6.84 -3.14 -1.27
N GLY A 112 7.87 -3.83 -1.73
CA GLY A 112 8.30 -3.79 -3.11
C GLY A 112 7.70 -4.93 -3.93
N PHE A 113 7.79 -4.84 -5.24
CA PHE A 113 7.52 -5.97 -6.12
C PHE A 113 8.52 -6.03 -7.28
N THR A 114 8.92 -7.23 -7.60
CA THR A 114 9.78 -7.58 -8.74
C THR A 114 9.63 -9.08 -9.01
N THR A 115 10.40 -9.63 -9.94
CA THR A 115 10.45 -11.08 -10.14
C THR A 115 11.78 -11.67 -9.66
N MET A 116 11.82 -12.99 -9.49
CA MET A 116 13.08 -13.73 -9.44
C MET A 116 13.56 -13.92 -10.88
N HIS A 117 14.88 -13.99 -11.05
CA HIS A 117 15.43 -14.22 -12.39
C HIS A 117 14.93 -15.56 -12.95
N TYR A 118 14.57 -15.60 -14.25
CA TYR A 118 14.08 -16.81 -14.91
C TYR A 118 15.11 -17.96 -14.92
N GLU A 119 16.40 -17.65 -14.79
CA GLU A 119 17.49 -18.61 -14.68
C GLU A 119 17.72 -19.11 -13.24
N SER A 120 16.94 -18.65 -12.26
CA SER A 120 17.07 -19.18 -10.90
C SER A 120 16.63 -20.64 -10.85
N ASP A 121 17.30 -21.44 -10.01
CA ASP A 121 16.95 -22.86 -9.80
C ASP A 121 15.47 -23.05 -9.46
N HIS A 122 14.92 -22.13 -8.68
CA HIS A 122 13.52 -22.15 -8.32
C HIS A 122 12.60 -21.89 -9.54
N ALA A 123 12.90 -20.89 -10.36
CA ALA A 123 12.13 -20.63 -11.58
C ALA A 123 12.22 -21.81 -12.56
N GLN A 124 13.40 -22.41 -12.71
CA GLN A 124 13.59 -23.57 -13.58
C GLN A 124 12.86 -24.81 -13.05
N SER A 125 12.85 -25.07 -11.74
CA SER A 125 12.10 -26.19 -11.18
C SER A 125 10.60 -26.01 -11.34
N LEU A 126 10.08 -24.82 -11.09
CA LEU A 126 8.69 -24.46 -11.32
C LEU A 126 8.29 -24.61 -12.79
N TYR A 127 9.15 -24.14 -13.71
CA TYR A 127 8.93 -24.31 -15.13
C TYR A 127 8.85 -25.79 -15.54
N ARG A 128 9.75 -26.63 -15.05
CA ARG A 128 9.75 -28.08 -15.33
C ARG A 128 8.51 -28.78 -14.77
N GLU A 129 8.05 -28.35 -13.62
CA GLU A 129 6.84 -28.91 -12.97
C GLU A 129 5.60 -28.54 -13.77
N LEU A 130 5.40 -27.26 -14.01
CA LEU A 130 4.22 -26.76 -14.74
C LEU A 130 4.22 -27.14 -16.21
N SER A 131 5.38 -27.33 -16.83
CA SER A 131 5.50 -27.78 -18.21
C SER A 131 5.02 -29.23 -18.46
N LYS A 132 4.92 -30.02 -17.40
CA LYS A 132 4.34 -31.36 -17.50
C LYS A 132 2.81 -31.33 -17.51
N GLU A 133 2.21 -30.29 -16.92
CA GLU A 133 0.79 -30.15 -16.75
C GLU A 133 0.13 -29.32 -17.87
N TYR A 134 0.86 -28.34 -18.40
CA TYR A 134 0.34 -27.38 -19.40
C TYR A 134 1.10 -27.46 -20.72
N ASP A 135 0.38 -27.39 -21.81
CA ASP A 135 0.97 -27.30 -23.16
C ASP A 135 1.57 -25.89 -23.37
N HIS A 136 2.88 -25.85 -23.43
CA HIS A 136 3.64 -24.61 -23.55
C HIS A 136 3.21 -23.79 -24.76
N GLY A 137 3.06 -22.51 -24.56
CA GLY A 137 2.72 -21.54 -25.59
C GLY A 137 1.25 -21.41 -25.92
N ARG A 138 0.37 -22.22 -25.32
CA ARG A 138 -1.08 -22.10 -25.53
C ARG A 138 -1.84 -21.65 -24.30
N SER A 139 -1.51 -22.16 -23.12
CA SER A 139 -2.28 -21.90 -21.89
C SER A 139 -1.50 -21.14 -20.83
N TRP A 140 -0.18 -21.36 -20.69
CA TRP A 140 0.62 -20.71 -19.65
C TRP A 140 2.08 -20.59 -20.11
N ASP A 141 2.55 -19.35 -20.21
CA ASP A 141 3.87 -19.01 -20.73
C ASP A 141 4.76 -18.21 -19.76
N ARG A 142 4.27 -17.95 -18.53
CA ARG A 142 5.02 -17.24 -17.51
C ARG A 142 5.76 -18.19 -16.57
N CYS A 143 7.06 -17.98 -16.41
CA CYS A 143 7.93 -18.80 -15.57
C CYS A 143 8.66 -18.03 -14.49
N GLU A 144 8.31 -16.76 -14.27
CA GLU A 144 8.98 -15.89 -13.31
C GLU A 144 8.21 -15.78 -11.99
N PRO A 145 8.71 -16.37 -10.91
CA PRO A 145 8.11 -16.21 -9.59
C PRO A 145 8.18 -14.75 -9.13
N ILE A 146 7.12 -14.28 -8.48
CA ILE A 146 7.07 -12.94 -7.91
C ILE A 146 7.91 -12.89 -6.63
N ARG A 147 8.67 -11.82 -6.48
CA ARG A 147 9.40 -11.48 -5.26
C ARG A 147 8.86 -10.18 -4.69
N MET A 148 8.36 -10.22 -3.45
CA MET A 148 7.75 -9.07 -2.77
C MET A 148 8.56 -8.72 -1.52
N PRO A 149 9.65 -7.92 -1.65
CA PRO A 149 10.43 -7.48 -0.49
C PRO A 149 9.59 -6.59 0.43
N VAL A 150 9.54 -6.93 1.71
CA VAL A 150 8.85 -6.14 2.72
C VAL A 150 9.86 -5.21 3.40
N PHE A 151 9.76 -3.92 3.15
CA PHE A 151 10.61 -2.91 3.76
C PHE A 151 10.12 -2.52 5.15
N LYS A 152 8.80 -2.43 5.31
CA LYS A 152 8.12 -2.22 6.59
C LYS A 152 6.81 -3.00 6.62
N ALA A 153 6.66 -3.88 7.57
CA ALA A 153 5.39 -4.58 7.80
C ALA A 153 4.40 -3.71 8.59
N PHE A 154 3.09 -4.04 8.52
CA PHE A 154 2.06 -3.35 9.31
C PHE A 154 2.32 -3.40 10.83
N SER A 155 2.90 -4.51 11.31
CA SER A 155 3.24 -4.71 12.73
C SER A 155 4.47 -3.95 13.20
N GLU A 156 5.25 -3.38 12.29
CA GLU A 156 6.48 -2.66 12.59
C GLU A 156 6.23 -1.15 12.71
N ARG A 157 6.99 -0.48 13.57
CA ARG A 157 7.11 0.97 13.54
C ARG A 157 8.15 1.38 12.51
N PHE A 158 7.97 2.53 11.87
CA PHE A 158 8.97 3.08 10.98
C PHE A 158 10.16 3.59 11.81
N GLY A 159 11.30 2.97 11.66
CA GLY A 159 12.51 3.27 12.42
C GLY A 159 13.77 3.00 11.59
N ILE A 160 14.90 2.93 12.27
CA ILE A 160 16.23 2.83 11.63
C ILE A 160 16.39 1.55 10.78
N GLU A 161 15.80 0.44 11.22
CA GLU A 161 15.90 -0.82 10.49
C GLU A 161 15.13 -0.79 9.16
N GLN A 162 13.94 -0.19 9.14
CA GLN A 162 13.15 0.00 7.93
C GLN A 162 13.86 0.93 6.95
N LYS A 163 14.43 2.01 7.46
CA LYS A 163 15.26 2.95 6.70
C LYS A 163 16.44 2.26 6.04
N LYS A 164 17.17 1.43 6.79
CA LYS A 164 18.29 0.64 6.27
C LYS A 164 17.84 -0.35 5.19
N ARG A 165 16.73 -1.07 5.40
CA ARG A 165 16.18 -2.00 4.39
C ARG A 165 15.89 -1.27 3.08
N MET A 166 15.24 -0.11 3.13
CA MET A 166 14.93 0.68 1.94
C MET A 166 16.19 1.23 1.26
N ALA A 167 17.11 1.81 2.02
CA ALA A 167 18.32 2.39 1.48
C ALA A 167 19.28 1.34 0.89
N SER A 168 19.42 0.18 1.52
CA SER A 168 20.33 -0.88 1.08
C SER A 168 19.80 -1.65 -0.13
N TYR A 169 18.49 -1.81 -0.26
CA TYR A 169 17.89 -2.64 -1.32
C TYR A 169 18.30 -2.21 -2.73
N MET A 170 18.36 -0.92 -2.97
CA MET A 170 18.72 -0.34 -4.28
C MET A 170 20.17 -0.66 -4.72
N HIS A 171 21.01 -1.05 -3.76
CA HIS A 171 22.43 -1.33 -4.00
C HIS A 171 22.76 -2.83 -4.00
N ILE A 172 21.75 -3.69 -3.82
CA ILE A 172 21.91 -5.13 -3.93
C ILE A 172 21.93 -5.49 -5.40
N ASN A 173 23.04 -6.04 -5.88
CA ASN A 173 23.16 -6.54 -7.25
C ASN A 173 22.04 -7.54 -7.55
N GLY A 174 21.33 -7.31 -8.66
CA GLY A 174 20.25 -8.17 -9.09
C GLY A 174 18.97 -8.06 -8.24
N SER A 175 18.80 -6.99 -7.46
CA SER A 175 17.55 -6.74 -6.74
C SER A 175 16.41 -6.30 -7.66
N LEU A 176 16.74 -5.61 -8.74
CA LEU A 176 15.77 -5.10 -9.73
C LEU A 176 15.72 -6.05 -10.94
N LYS A 177 14.54 -6.61 -11.21
CA LYS A 177 14.30 -7.59 -12.28
C LYS A 177 13.05 -7.18 -13.07
N ASN A 178 12.32 -8.16 -13.59
CA ASN A 178 11.05 -7.93 -14.27
C ASN A 178 9.91 -7.59 -13.31
N ASN A 179 8.76 -7.20 -13.83
CA ASN A 179 7.58 -6.87 -13.04
C ASN A 179 6.31 -7.51 -13.62
N VAL A 180 5.53 -8.11 -12.72
CA VAL A 180 4.20 -8.67 -13.00
C VAL A 180 3.20 -7.89 -12.13
N ASP A 181 2.80 -6.72 -12.62
CA ASP A 181 2.07 -5.72 -11.84
C ASP A 181 0.73 -6.23 -11.33
N GLY A 182 -0.06 -6.90 -12.17
CA GLY A 182 -1.39 -7.39 -11.80
C GLY A 182 -1.36 -8.30 -10.58
N GLU A 183 -0.55 -9.36 -10.60
CA GLU A 183 -0.43 -10.29 -9.47
C GLU A 183 0.20 -9.62 -8.24
N SER A 184 1.16 -8.72 -8.45
CA SER A 184 1.83 -8.00 -7.38
C SER A 184 0.86 -7.07 -6.65
N VAL A 185 0.03 -6.34 -7.38
CA VAL A 185 -1.03 -5.49 -6.84
C VAL A 185 -2.08 -6.32 -6.11
N GLN A 186 -2.52 -7.45 -6.69
CA GLN A 186 -3.46 -8.37 -6.06
C GLN A 186 -2.90 -8.89 -4.72
N TYR A 187 -1.66 -9.35 -4.70
CA TYR A 187 -1.00 -9.82 -3.48
C TYR A 187 -0.91 -8.73 -2.40
N ALA A 188 -0.53 -7.50 -2.79
CA ALA A 188 -0.48 -6.37 -1.87
C ALA A 188 -1.88 -6.01 -1.35
N TYR A 189 -2.91 -6.09 -2.19
CA TYR A 189 -4.30 -5.88 -1.79
C TYR A 189 -4.77 -6.93 -0.78
N ASP A 190 -4.45 -8.20 -0.99
CA ASP A 190 -4.81 -9.28 -0.08
C ASP A 190 -4.19 -9.10 1.30
N ARG A 191 -2.94 -8.63 1.36
CA ARG A 191 -2.26 -8.27 2.61
C ARG A 191 -2.97 -7.11 3.31
N LEU A 192 -3.29 -6.05 2.57
CA LEU A 192 -4.02 -4.89 3.06
C LEU A 192 -5.42 -5.27 3.55
N ALA A 193 -6.12 -6.13 2.82
CA ALA A 193 -7.43 -6.63 3.20
C ALA A 193 -7.40 -7.45 4.49
N LYS A 194 -6.38 -8.30 4.66
CA LYS A 194 -6.16 -9.07 5.91
C LYS A 194 -5.88 -8.15 7.11
N GLN A 195 -5.11 -7.08 6.91
CA GLN A 195 -4.85 -6.09 7.97
C GLN A 195 -6.13 -5.34 8.34
N ALA A 196 -6.90 -4.89 7.35
CA ALA A 196 -8.15 -4.17 7.57
C ALA A 196 -9.23 -5.02 8.28
N SER A 197 -9.20 -6.35 8.15
CA SER A 197 -10.13 -7.27 8.80
C SER A 197 -9.82 -7.55 10.27
N LYS A 198 -8.62 -7.21 10.76
CA LYS A 198 -8.18 -7.45 12.14
C LYS A 198 -8.79 -6.51 13.20
N GLY A 199 -9.86 -5.81 12.87
CA GLY A 199 -10.78 -5.25 13.85
C GLY A 199 -10.90 -3.74 13.93
N LYS A 200 -10.09 -2.91 13.26
CA LYS A 200 -10.23 -1.44 13.32
C LYS A 200 -10.23 -0.72 11.98
N PRO A 201 -9.33 -0.95 11.03
CA PRO A 201 -9.31 -0.17 9.80
C PRO A 201 -10.51 -0.50 8.92
N LYS A 202 -11.42 0.46 8.75
CA LYS A 202 -12.56 0.36 7.82
C LYS A 202 -12.20 0.84 6.41
N GLY A 203 -11.21 1.74 6.31
CA GLY A 203 -10.69 2.24 5.05
C GLY A 203 -9.41 1.52 4.62
N LYS A 204 -9.30 1.26 3.32
CA LYS A 204 -8.11 0.70 2.69
C LYS A 204 -7.62 1.67 1.63
N THR A 205 -6.34 1.96 1.63
CA THR A 205 -5.72 2.79 0.60
C THR A 205 -4.44 2.12 0.14
N MET A 206 -4.27 1.97 -1.15
CA MET A 206 -3.04 1.50 -1.77
C MET A 206 -2.46 2.61 -2.62
N ILE A 207 -1.16 2.85 -2.51
CA ILE A 207 -0.42 3.80 -3.33
C ILE A 207 0.67 3.02 -4.04
N VAL A 208 0.63 2.97 -5.36
CA VAL A 208 1.60 2.26 -6.19
C VAL A 208 2.55 3.26 -6.84
N PHE A 209 3.84 3.06 -6.65
CA PHE A 209 4.92 3.82 -7.28
C PHE A 209 5.52 2.96 -8.39
N SER A 210 5.17 3.23 -9.65
CA SER A 210 5.66 2.51 -10.82
C SER A 210 5.96 3.48 -11.96
N ASP A 211 6.80 3.09 -12.90
CA ASP A 211 7.11 3.87 -14.10
C ASP A 211 6.34 3.40 -15.34
N GLY A 212 5.47 2.41 -15.19
CA GLY A 212 4.42 2.24 -16.14
C GLY A 212 4.05 0.86 -16.66
N MET A 213 4.90 0.09 -17.29
CA MET A 213 4.43 -1.08 -18.02
C MET A 213 4.94 -2.40 -17.44
N PRO A 214 4.05 -3.39 -17.22
CA PRO A 214 4.47 -4.71 -16.80
C PRO A 214 5.33 -5.37 -17.88
N ALA A 215 6.43 -5.96 -17.46
CA ALA A 215 7.38 -6.66 -18.32
C ALA A 215 7.89 -7.93 -17.61
N ALA A 216 7.59 -9.08 -18.18
CA ALA A 216 8.06 -10.39 -17.74
C ALA A 216 8.19 -11.31 -18.94
N ALA A 217 8.57 -12.57 -18.75
CA ALA A 217 8.65 -13.58 -19.80
C ALA A 217 7.27 -13.98 -20.36
N MET A 218 6.40 -13.00 -20.56
CA MET A 218 5.05 -13.11 -21.10
C MET A 218 4.74 -11.91 -22.00
N SER A 219 3.77 -12.05 -22.89
CA SER A 219 3.27 -10.95 -23.71
C SER A 219 2.80 -9.76 -22.86
N SER A 220 3.38 -8.58 -23.11
CA SER A 220 3.03 -7.34 -22.42
C SER A 220 1.53 -6.99 -22.51
N SER A 221 0.86 -7.38 -23.61
CA SER A 221 -0.59 -7.17 -23.76
C SER A 221 -1.40 -8.01 -22.78
N LYS A 222 -1.01 -9.27 -22.54
CA LYS A 222 -1.67 -10.15 -21.55
C LYS A 222 -1.46 -9.60 -20.12
N LEU A 223 -0.24 -9.18 -19.79
CA LEU A 223 0.09 -8.60 -18.50
C LEU A 223 -0.69 -7.30 -18.24
N ASN A 224 -0.79 -6.42 -19.24
CA ASN A 224 -1.58 -5.19 -19.15
C ASN A 224 -3.08 -5.45 -18.99
N ASN A 225 -3.62 -6.44 -19.70
CA ASN A 225 -5.03 -6.80 -19.58
C ASN A 225 -5.32 -7.33 -18.18
N HIS A 226 -4.48 -8.20 -17.65
CA HIS A 226 -4.59 -8.72 -16.29
C HIS A 226 -4.52 -7.59 -15.25
N LEU A 227 -3.56 -6.65 -15.38
CA LEU A 227 -3.50 -5.48 -14.50
C LEU A 227 -4.80 -4.67 -14.52
N LYS A 228 -5.37 -4.42 -15.72
CA LYS A 228 -6.65 -3.71 -15.87
C LYS A 228 -7.81 -4.43 -15.22
N GLU A 229 -7.81 -5.75 -15.18
CA GLU A 229 -8.84 -6.54 -14.51
C GLU A 229 -8.72 -6.48 -12.99
N VAL A 230 -7.49 -6.52 -12.48
CA VAL A 230 -7.22 -6.44 -11.03
C VAL A 230 -7.55 -5.08 -10.43
N VAL A 231 -7.37 -3.99 -11.19
CA VAL A 231 -7.57 -2.61 -10.70
C VAL A 231 -9.05 -2.14 -10.83
N LYS A 232 -9.91 -2.89 -11.51
CA LYS A 232 -11.36 -2.61 -11.57
C LYS A 232 -12.06 -2.99 -10.27
#